data_2ac5406c91630507e581dbcff23e11f9
#
_entry.id   2ac5406c91630507e581dbcff23e11f9
#
_cell.length_a   1.000
_cell.length_b   1.000
_cell.length_c   1.000
_cell.angle_alpha   90.00
_cell.angle_beta   90.00
_cell.angle_gamma   90.00
#
_symmetry.space_group_name_H-M   'P 1'
#
loop_
_entity.id
_entity.type
_entity.pdbx_description
1 polymer ?
#
loop_
_entity_poly.entity_id
_entity_poly.type
_entity_poly.pdbx_seq_one_letter_code
_entity_poly.pdbx_strand_id
1 'polypeptide(L)'
;RTWISIEEPTAEDKKFLLEDLKIPAAFYNDIEDIDERPRIEVEDDWTFVLLRIPHKTTNEKSPFITVPLGIVYNKNYFVTITFYKADLLLDFVNYYSTRKTIEETDNLNLILRFHLSASVWFLKYLKQINIQIKNAENDLERSIKNEDLQTLFNIEKSLVYFNTSLRSNEILLYRFKSQRKIKNILEEELLEDVEIELKQAIDTSHIFSDILSGMMDAYASVISNNLNVIMKRLTSISIILMIPTLIASIYGMNVTNHL
;
A
#
# COMPACT_ATOMS: atom_id res chain seq x y z
N ARG A 1 -24.58 2.96 -23.97
CA ARG A 1 -23.52 2.12 -23.38
C ARG A 1 -23.98 1.63 -22.02
N THR A 2 -23.77 0.33 -21.70
CA THR A 2 -24.11 -0.24 -20.40
C THR A 2 -22.82 -0.37 -19.57
N TRP A 3 -22.83 0.14 -18.32
CA TRP A 3 -21.76 -0.11 -17.36
C TRP A 3 -22.16 -1.26 -16.44
N ILE A 4 -21.26 -2.24 -16.32
CA ILE A 4 -21.38 -3.42 -15.46
C ILE A 4 -20.25 -3.39 -14.45
N SER A 5 -20.53 -3.44 -13.17
CA SER A 5 -19.53 -3.49 -12.09
C SER A 5 -19.65 -4.80 -11.36
N ILE A 6 -18.54 -5.55 -11.29
CA ILE A 6 -18.47 -6.85 -10.62
C ILE A 6 -17.36 -6.82 -9.59
N GLU A 7 -17.72 -7.07 -8.34
CA GLU A 7 -16.81 -7.23 -7.21
C GLU A 7 -16.94 -8.66 -6.69
N GLU A 8 -15.83 -9.32 -6.37
CA GLU A 8 -15.79 -10.69 -5.87
C GLU A 8 -16.55 -11.66 -6.79
N PRO A 9 -16.16 -11.76 -8.09
CA PRO A 9 -16.93 -12.48 -9.11
C PRO A 9 -17.20 -13.92 -8.71
N THR A 10 -18.45 -14.36 -8.88
CA THR A 10 -18.90 -15.73 -8.70
C THR A 10 -18.61 -16.58 -9.95
N ALA A 11 -18.85 -17.89 -9.86
CA ALA A 11 -18.75 -18.77 -11.02
C ALA A 11 -19.78 -18.41 -12.13
N GLU A 12 -20.94 -17.88 -11.75
CA GLU A 12 -21.98 -17.40 -12.69
C GLU A 12 -21.52 -16.12 -13.38
N ASP A 13 -20.93 -15.18 -12.63
CA ASP A 13 -20.35 -13.95 -13.18
C ASP A 13 -19.22 -14.28 -14.16
N LYS A 14 -18.34 -15.21 -13.82
CA LYS A 14 -17.27 -15.68 -14.71
C LYS A 14 -17.84 -16.21 -16.01
N LYS A 15 -18.87 -17.06 -15.93
CA LYS A 15 -19.54 -17.62 -17.11
C LYS A 15 -20.14 -16.51 -17.98
N PHE A 16 -20.87 -15.58 -17.36
CA PHE A 16 -21.47 -14.44 -18.05
C PHE A 16 -20.41 -13.60 -18.78
N LEU A 17 -19.29 -13.29 -18.11
CA LEU A 17 -18.21 -12.49 -18.70
C LEU A 17 -17.54 -13.19 -19.89
N LEU A 18 -17.25 -14.49 -19.77
CA LEU A 18 -16.48 -15.23 -20.77
C LEU A 18 -17.36 -15.79 -21.90
N GLU A 19 -18.56 -16.29 -21.61
CA GLU A 19 -19.42 -16.95 -22.59
C GLU A 19 -20.42 -16.00 -23.26
N ASP A 20 -21.09 -15.13 -22.48
CA ASP A 20 -22.13 -14.24 -22.99
C ASP A 20 -21.54 -12.94 -23.54
N LEU A 21 -20.67 -12.26 -22.78
CA LEU A 21 -20.00 -11.03 -23.22
C LEU A 21 -18.78 -11.31 -24.10
N LYS A 22 -18.21 -12.51 -24.05
CA LYS A 22 -17.02 -12.94 -24.79
C LYS A 22 -15.80 -12.07 -24.50
N ILE A 23 -15.61 -11.69 -23.25
CA ILE A 23 -14.39 -11.05 -22.80
C ILE A 23 -13.24 -12.07 -22.88
N PRO A 24 -12.05 -11.72 -23.42
CA PRO A 24 -10.92 -12.61 -23.47
C PRO A 24 -10.57 -13.21 -22.09
N ALA A 25 -10.43 -14.52 -22.02
CA ALA A 25 -10.14 -15.21 -20.75
C ALA A 25 -8.80 -14.76 -20.13
N ALA A 26 -7.85 -14.32 -20.97
CA ALA A 26 -6.59 -13.76 -20.51
C ALA A 26 -6.83 -12.54 -19.61
N PHE A 27 -7.69 -11.60 -19.99
CA PHE A 27 -8.00 -10.40 -19.21
C PHE A 27 -8.61 -10.76 -17.84
N TYR A 28 -9.51 -11.74 -17.80
CA TYR A 28 -10.10 -12.20 -16.56
C TYR A 28 -9.05 -12.80 -15.60
N ASN A 29 -8.17 -13.67 -16.14
CA ASN A 29 -7.10 -14.30 -15.35
C ASN A 29 -6.07 -13.27 -14.84
N ASP A 30 -5.76 -12.24 -15.64
CA ASP A 30 -4.87 -11.17 -15.25
C ASP A 30 -5.45 -10.30 -14.12
N ILE A 31 -6.76 -10.10 -14.09
CA ILE A 31 -7.42 -9.38 -12.98
C ILE A 31 -7.43 -10.24 -11.71
N GLU A 32 -7.49 -11.56 -11.83
CA GLU A 32 -7.43 -12.50 -10.71
C GLU A 32 -6.04 -12.53 -10.06
N ASP A 33 -4.97 -12.28 -10.83
CA ASP A 33 -3.60 -12.24 -10.33
C ASP A 33 -3.35 -10.95 -9.53
N ILE A 34 -3.20 -11.11 -8.21
CA ILE A 34 -2.96 -9.98 -7.30
C ILE A 34 -1.67 -9.22 -7.61
N ASP A 35 -0.69 -9.83 -8.26
CA ASP A 35 0.62 -9.24 -8.56
C ASP A 35 0.70 -8.63 -9.96
N GLU A 36 -0.39 -8.72 -10.75
CA GLU A 36 -0.41 -8.24 -12.11
C GLU A 36 -0.20 -6.71 -12.21
N ARG A 37 0.49 -6.30 -13.29
CA ARG A 37 0.93 -4.90 -13.46
C ARG A 37 -0.03 -4.07 -14.31
N PRO A 38 -0.18 -2.79 -13.98
CA PRO A 38 -0.96 -1.85 -14.78
C PRO A 38 -0.51 -1.81 -16.24
N ARG A 39 -1.47 -1.97 -17.14
CA ARG A 39 -1.25 -1.90 -18.59
C ARG A 39 -2.53 -1.62 -19.36
N ILE A 40 -2.36 -1.30 -20.63
CA ILE A 40 -3.43 -1.20 -21.62
C ILE A 40 -3.15 -2.27 -22.67
N GLU A 41 -4.18 -3.03 -23.01
CA GLU A 41 -4.13 -4.08 -24.02
C GLU A 41 -5.38 -4.06 -24.87
N VAL A 42 -5.27 -4.48 -26.13
CA VAL A 42 -6.39 -4.57 -27.06
C VAL A 42 -6.37 -5.97 -27.66
N GLU A 43 -7.45 -6.70 -27.50
CA GLU A 43 -7.64 -8.02 -28.08
C GLU A 43 -9.05 -8.11 -28.65
N ASP A 44 -9.17 -8.50 -29.90
CA ASP A 44 -10.43 -8.49 -30.67
C ASP A 44 -11.09 -7.10 -30.65
N ASP A 45 -12.37 -7.05 -30.22
CA ASP A 45 -13.14 -5.80 -30.09
C ASP A 45 -13.05 -5.18 -28.66
N TRP A 46 -12.28 -5.79 -27.76
CA TRP A 46 -12.15 -5.38 -26.38
C TRP A 46 -10.86 -4.60 -26.11
N THR A 47 -10.98 -3.55 -25.35
CA THR A 47 -9.83 -2.85 -24.74
C THR A 47 -9.82 -3.13 -23.25
N PHE A 48 -8.68 -3.53 -22.76
CA PHE A 48 -8.41 -3.83 -21.37
C PHE A 48 -7.47 -2.79 -20.77
N VAL A 49 -7.83 -2.30 -19.60
CA VAL A 49 -6.98 -1.43 -18.77
C VAL A 49 -6.93 -2.01 -17.37
N LEU A 50 -5.77 -2.34 -16.90
CA LEU A 50 -5.57 -2.77 -15.53
C LEU A 50 -5.01 -1.61 -14.73
N LEU A 51 -5.68 -1.26 -13.63
CA LEU A 51 -5.31 -0.22 -12.68
C LEU A 51 -5.07 -0.85 -11.31
N ARG A 52 -4.09 -0.36 -10.55
CA ARG A 52 -3.90 -0.76 -9.16
C ARG A 52 -4.65 0.19 -8.24
N ILE A 53 -5.49 -0.35 -7.39
CA ILE A 53 -6.26 0.44 -6.42
C ILE A 53 -5.89 0.05 -4.98
N PRO A 54 -5.93 0.98 -4.02
CA PRO A 54 -5.65 0.68 -2.63
C PRO A 54 -6.83 -0.05 -2.00
N HIS A 55 -6.51 -1.01 -1.15
CA HIS A 55 -7.49 -1.81 -0.43
C HIS A 55 -7.09 -1.97 1.04
N LYS A 56 -8.07 -1.79 1.93
CA LYS A 56 -7.89 -2.00 3.37
C LYS A 56 -8.27 -3.43 3.72
N THR A 57 -7.35 -4.16 4.34
CA THR A 57 -7.59 -5.55 4.75
C THR A 57 -7.87 -5.66 6.24
N THR A 58 -8.44 -6.79 6.65
CA THR A 58 -8.55 -7.19 8.06
C THR A 58 -7.27 -7.85 8.59
N ASN A 59 -6.27 -8.04 7.73
CA ASN A 59 -5.00 -8.65 8.09
C ASN A 59 -4.10 -7.63 8.79
N GLU A 60 -3.86 -7.82 10.08
CA GLU A 60 -3.01 -6.92 10.89
C GLU A 60 -1.56 -6.83 10.40
N LYS A 61 -1.06 -7.86 9.71
CA LYS A 61 0.31 -7.87 9.15
C LYS A 61 0.49 -7.02 7.88
N SER A 62 -0.59 -6.59 7.26
CA SER A 62 -0.58 -5.71 6.10
C SER A 62 -1.94 -5.01 6.03
N PRO A 63 -2.16 -3.98 6.85
CA PRO A 63 -3.48 -3.35 6.97
C PRO A 63 -3.94 -2.69 5.67
N PHE A 64 -3.01 -2.31 4.81
CA PHE A 64 -3.29 -1.77 3.49
C PHE A 64 -2.45 -2.51 2.44
N ILE A 65 -3.13 -2.95 1.39
CA ILE A 65 -2.53 -3.58 0.21
C ILE A 65 -3.00 -2.86 -1.04
N THR A 66 -2.56 -3.29 -2.19
CA THR A 66 -3.11 -2.86 -3.47
C THR A 66 -3.61 -4.05 -4.25
N VAL A 67 -4.71 -3.87 -4.95
CA VAL A 67 -5.39 -4.92 -5.71
C VAL A 67 -5.65 -4.48 -7.15
N PRO A 68 -5.77 -5.40 -8.09
CA PRO A 68 -6.13 -5.08 -9.45
C PRO A 68 -7.58 -4.62 -9.58
N LEU A 69 -7.80 -3.58 -10.37
CA LEU A 69 -9.07 -3.23 -10.95
C LEU A 69 -8.96 -3.36 -12.47
N GLY A 70 -9.62 -4.34 -13.03
CA GLY A 70 -9.75 -4.50 -14.48
C GLY A 70 -10.87 -3.63 -15.02
N ILE A 71 -10.59 -2.85 -16.06
CA ILE A 71 -11.55 -2.09 -16.82
C ILE A 71 -11.53 -2.65 -18.24
N VAL A 72 -12.61 -3.28 -18.66
CA VAL A 72 -12.72 -3.91 -19.98
C VAL A 72 -13.87 -3.24 -20.73
N TYR A 73 -13.62 -2.71 -21.91
CA TYR A 73 -14.67 -1.98 -22.63
C TYR A 73 -14.64 -2.21 -24.12
N ASN A 74 -15.81 -2.06 -24.72
CA ASN A 74 -16.02 -1.98 -26.16
C ASN A 74 -17.06 -0.88 -26.49
N LYS A 75 -17.64 -0.92 -27.68
CA LYS A 75 -18.65 0.07 -28.11
C LYS A 75 -19.94 0.02 -27.26
N ASN A 76 -20.33 -1.16 -26.77
CA ASN A 76 -21.61 -1.42 -26.12
C ASN A 76 -21.51 -1.48 -24.59
N TYR A 77 -20.38 -1.98 -24.08
CA TYR A 77 -20.20 -2.29 -22.68
C TYR A 77 -18.96 -1.60 -22.11
N PHE A 78 -19.06 -1.23 -20.86
CA PHE A 78 -17.95 -0.82 -20.00
C PHE A 78 -18.03 -1.66 -18.73
N VAL A 79 -17.05 -2.53 -18.48
CA VAL A 79 -17.08 -3.51 -17.40
C VAL A 79 -15.93 -3.24 -16.46
N THR A 80 -16.23 -3.09 -15.18
CA THR A 80 -15.23 -3.02 -14.10
C THR A 80 -15.27 -4.31 -13.29
N ILE A 81 -14.11 -4.93 -13.10
CA ILE A 81 -13.97 -6.22 -12.42
C ILE A 81 -12.86 -6.12 -11.37
N THR A 82 -13.14 -6.55 -10.16
CA THR A 82 -12.15 -6.76 -9.11
C THR A 82 -12.53 -7.95 -8.24
N PHE A 83 -11.54 -8.69 -7.76
CA PHE A 83 -11.74 -9.85 -6.87
C PHE A 83 -11.84 -9.45 -5.39
N TYR A 84 -11.94 -8.15 -5.13
CA TYR A 84 -11.99 -7.59 -3.78
C TYR A 84 -13.16 -6.61 -3.65
N LYS A 85 -13.73 -6.53 -2.46
CA LYS A 85 -14.71 -5.50 -2.16
C LYS A 85 -14.00 -4.14 -2.01
N ALA A 86 -14.25 -3.23 -2.92
CA ALA A 86 -13.50 -1.98 -3.03
C ALA A 86 -14.36 -0.76 -2.66
N ASP A 87 -14.07 -0.13 -1.53
CA ASP A 87 -14.74 1.10 -1.09
C ASP A 87 -14.70 2.21 -2.17
N LEU A 88 -13.65 2.21 -2.98
CA LEU A 88 -13.50 3.11 -4.13
C LEU A 88 -14.66 2.97 -5.12
N LEU A 89 -15.06 1.74 -5.46
CA LEU A 89 -16.13 1.50 -6.42
C LEU A 89 -17.48 1.95 -5.87
N LEU A 90 -17.73 1.68 -4.60
CA LEU A 90 -18.94 2.14 -3.93
C LEU A 90 -19.04 3.68 -3.94
N ASP A 91 -17.95 4.37 -3.56
CA ASP A 91 -17.87 5.84 -3.60
C ASP A 91 -18.05 6.37 -5.03
N PHE A 92 -17.42 5.72 -6.01
CA PHE A 92 -17.51 6.11 -7.41
C PHE A 92 -18.94 6.02 -7.92
N VAL A 93 -19.62 4.90 -7.66
CA VAL A 93 -21.03 4.72 -8.04
C VAL A 93 -21.91 5.77 -7.37
N ASN A 94 -21.76 5.97 -6.06
CA ASN A 94 -22.56 6.95 -5.30
C ASN A 94 -22.35 8.39 -5.79
N TYR A 95 -21.09 8.75 -6.12
CA TYR A 95 -20.77 10.10 -6.60
C TYR A 95 -21.33 10.38 -7.98
N TYR A 96 -21.23 9.42 -8.89
CA TYR A 96 -21.61 9.61 -10.29
C TYR A 96 -23.06 9.22 -10.58
N SER A 97 -23.71 8.35 -9.79
CA SER A 97 -25.12 7.98 -10.01
C SER A 97 -26.09 9.15 -9.84
N THR A 98 -25.72 10.14 -9.02
CA THR A 98 -26.49 11.36 -8.81
C THR A 98 -26.25 12.43 -9.87
N ARG A 99 -25.23 12.25 -10.71
CA ARG A 99 -24.83 13.18 -11.76
C ARG A 99 -24.95 12.48 -13.11
N LYS A 100 -25.78 12.96 -14.02
CA LYS A 100 -25.94 12.40 -15.38
C LYS A 100 -24.67 12.38 -16.24
N THR A 101 -23.54 12.77 -15.69
CA THR A 101 -22.25 12.91 -16.36
C THR A 101 -21.65 11.60 -16.89
N ILE A 102 -22.00 10.43 -16.34
CA ILE A 102 -21.46 9.14 -16.83
C ILE A 102 -22.00 8.76 -18.20
N GLU A 103 -23.26 9.03 -18.47
CA GLU A 103 -23.91 8.64 -19.73
C GLU A 103 -23.31 9.37 -20.94
N GLU A 104 -22.83 10.60 -20.72
CA GLU A 104 -22.25 11.47 -21.75
C GLU A 104 -20.72 11.36 -21.85
N THR A 105 -20.06 10.80 -20.84
CA THR A 105 -18.59 10.67 -20.80
C THR A 105 -18.12 9.50 -21.69
N ASP A 106 -17.14 9.71 -22.54
CA ASP A 106 -16.51 8.64 -23.31
C ASP A 106 -15.70 7.67 -22.42
N ASN A 107 -15.33 6.49 -22.97
CA ASN A 107 -14.65 5.45 -22.21
C ASN A 107 -13.29 5.91 -21.66
N LEU A 108 -12.57 6.76 -22.39
CA LEU A 108 -11.23 7.19 -22.04
C LEU A 108 -11.25 8.17 -20.85
N ASN A 109 -12.15 9.14 -20.89
CA ASN A 109 -12.35 10.06 -19.77
C ASN A 109 -12.94 9.35 -18.54
N LEU A 110 -13.76 8.31 -18.74
CA LEU A 110 -14.24 7.48 -17.64
C LEU A 110 -13.08 6.72 -16.95
N ILE A 111 -12.11 6.20 -17.72
CA ILE A 111 -10.90 5.58 -17.17
C ILE A 111 -10.07 6.61 -16.37
N LEU A 112 -9.92 7.84 -16.86
CA LEU A 112 -9.25 8.90 -16.12
C LEU A 112 -9.97 9.21 -14.80
N ARG A 113 -11.31 9.18 -14.77
CA ARG A 113 -12.08 9.36 -13.53
C ARG A 113 -11.83 8.23 -12.53
N PHE A 114 -11.70 6.98 -13.00
CA PHE A 114 -11.28 5.87 -12.13
C PHE A 114 -9.85 6.06 -11.61
N HIS A 115 -8.96 6.55 -12.46
CA HIS A 115 -7.58 6.83 -12.07
C HIS A 115 -7.50 7.95 -11.02
N LEU A 116 -8.29 9.02 -11.19
CA LEU A 116 -8.44 10.11 -10.22
C LEU A 116 -8.98 9.57 -8.89
N SER A 117 -10.05 8.78 -8.94
CA SER A 117 -10.63 8.17 -7.75
C SER A 117 -9.64 7.27 -7.02
N ALA A 118 -8.84 6.48 -7.75
CA ALA A 118 -7.79 5.66 -7.16
C ALA A 118 -6.75 6.52 -6.43
N SER A 119 -6.26 7.60 -7.05
CA SER A 119 -5.29 8.52 -6.44
C SER A 119 -5.83 9.16 -5.16
N VAL A 120 -7.07 9.61 -5.17
CA VAL A 120 -7.76 10.16 -3.98
C VAL A 120 -7.88 9.12 -2.87
N TRP A 121 -8.20 7.86 -3.21
CA TRP A 121 -8.29 6.79 -2.22
C TRP A 121 -6.92 6.38 -1.65
N PHE A 122 -5.85 6.41 -2.44
CA PHE A 122 -4.49 6.30 -1.92
C PHE A 122 -4.21 7.38 -0.88
N LEU A 123 -4.55 8.63 -1.15
CA LEU A 123 -4.37 9.73 -0.21
C LEU A 123 -5.24 9.57 1.06
N LYS A 124 -6.46 9.07 0.94
CA LYS A 124 -7.31 8.75 2.11
C LYS A 124 -6.65 7.72 3.03
N TYR A 125 -6.09 6.65 2.47
CA TYR A 125 -5.43 5.63 3.27
C TYR A 125 -4.05 6.08 3.78
N LEU A 126 -3.32 6.89 3.03
CA LEU A 126 -2.08 7.52 3.51
C LEU A 126 -2.32 8.41 4.74
N LYS A 127 -3.46 9.12 4.80
CA LYS A 127 -3.87 9.85 6.02
C LYS A 127 -4.09 8.90 7.21
N GLN A 128 -4.68 7.73 7.01
CA GLN A 128 -4.84 6.72 8.07
C GLN A 128 -3.48 6.15 8.50
N ILE A 129 -2.60 5.87 7.55
CA ILE A 129 -1.22 5.42 7.81
C ILE A 129 -0.47 6.46 8.66
N ASN A 130 -0.57 7.76 8.33
CA ASN A 130 0.07 8.82 9.11
C ASN A 130 -0.39 8.85 10.56
N ILE A 131 -1.68 8.62 10.81
CA ILE A 131 -2.21 8.51 12.19
C ILE A 131 -1.60 7.32 12.91
N GLN A 132 -1.46 6.18 12.23
CA GLN A 132 -0.83 4.98 12.82
C GLN A 132 0.65 5.21 13.14
N ILE A 133 1.41 5.87 12.23
CA ILE A 133 2.80 6.23 12.44
C ILE A 133 2.93 7.12 13.70
N LYS A 134 2.13 8.17 13.82
CA LYS A 134 2.16 9.08 14.97
C LYS A 134 1.79 8.37 16.28
N ASN A 135 0.85 7.45 16.27
CA ASN A 135 0.50 6.68 17.45
C ASN A 135 1.64 5.77 17.87
N ALA A 136 2.25 5.05 16.91
CA ALA A 136 3.40 4.20 17.17
C ALA A 136 4.61 5.01 17.67
N GLU A 137 4.86 6.21 17.15
CA GLU A 137 5.89 7.13 17.63
C GLU A 137 5.69 7.48 19.09
N ASN A 138 4.48 7.91 19.48
CA ASN A 138 4.14 8.25 20.86
C ASN A 138 4.28 7.06 21.83
N ASP A 139 3.92 5.85 21.39
CA ASP A 139 4.02 4.64 22.22
C ASP A 139 5.48 4.23 22.42
N LEU A 140 6.31 4.36 21.39
CA LEU A 140 7.74 4.07 21.44
C LEU A 140 8.52 5.07 22.31
N GLU A 141 8.14 6.35 22.34
CA GLU A 141 8.72 7.35 23.24
C GLU A 141 8.51 6.99 24.72
N ARG A 142 7.37 6.35 25.03
CA ARG A 142 7.05 5.94 26.41
C ARG A 142 7.71 4.65 26.83
N SER A 143 7.73 3.66 25.96
CA SER A 143 8.30 2.34 26.23
C SER A 143 8.46 1.56 24.94
N ILE A 144 9.67 1.16 24.59
CA ILE A 144 9.94 0.34 23.41
C ILE A 144 9.47 -1.09 23.65
N LYS A 145 8.38 -1.48 22.96
CA LYS A 145 7.87 -2.85 22.96
C LYS A 145 8.06 -3.47 21.58
N ASN A 146 8.22 -4.78 21.54
CA ASN A 146 8.32 -5.52 20.26
C ASN A 146 7.06 -5.38 19.40
N GLU A 147 5.88 -5.22 20.01
CA GLU A 147 4.60 -5.05 19.33
C GLU A 147 4.55 -3.72 18.54
N ASP A 148 5.09 -2.65 19.11
CA ASP A 148 5.14 -1.32 18.47
C ASP A 148 6.06 -1.34 17.26
N LEU A 149 7.22 -2.00 17.36
CA LEU A 149 8.12 -2.23 16.23
C LEU A 149 7.45 -3.07 15.13
N GLN A 150 6.71 -4.12 15.51
CA GLN A 150 5.97 -4.93 14.54
C GLN A 150 4.91 -4.11 13.80
N THR A 151 4.26 -3.18 14.48
CA THR A 151 3.29 -2.26 13.86
C THR A 151 3.97 -1.37 12.82
N LEU A 152 5.16 -0.82 13.11
CA LEU A 152 5.92 -0.04 12.12
C LEU A 152 6.31 -0.87 10.90
N PHE A 153 6.77 -2.12 11.08
CA PHE A 153 7.05 -3.03 9.96
C PHE A 153 5.81 -3.32 9.11
N ASN A 154 4.65 -3.49 9.72
CA ASN A 154 3.41 -3.73 9.00
C ASN A 154 2.97 -2.50 8.18
N ILE A 155 3.22 -1.30 8.71
CA ILE A 155 2.99 -0.03 7.99
C ILE A 155 3.98 0.12 6.84
N GLU A 156 5.26 -0.16 7.07
CA GLU A 156 6.30 -0.11 6.03
C GLU A 156 5.94 -1.01 4.84
N LYS A 157 5.51 -2.22 5.12
CA LYS A 157 5.03 -3.15 4.08
C LYS A 157 3.88 -2.58 3.27
N SER A 158 2.93 -1.91 3.92
CA SER A 158 1.81 -1.25 3.23
C SER A 158 2.30 -0.10 2.33
N LEU A 159 3.27 0.69 2.80
CA LEU A 159 3.87 1.77 2.01
C LEU A 159 4.67 1.24 0.80
N VAL A 160 5.33 0.09 0.92
CA VAL A 160 5.99 -0.58 -0.22
C VAL A 160 4.97 -0.96 -1.30
N TYR A 161 3.82 -1.52 -0.94
CA TYR A 161 2.74 -1.80 -1.89
C TYR A 161 2.23 -0.52 -2.55
N PHE A 162 2.02 0.55 -1.78
CA PHE A 162 1.54 1.82 -2.29
C PHE A 162 2.54 2.46 -3.25
N ASN A 163 3.82 2.58 -2.86
CA ASN A 163 4.86 3.13 -3.71
C ASN A 163 4.97 2.38 -5.05
N THR A 164 4.98 1.05 -5.01
CA THR A 164 5.07 0.21 -6.21
C THR A 164 3.87 0.41 -7.13
N SER A 165 2.66 0.42 -6.57
CA SER A 165 1.42 0.55 -7.33
C SER A 165 1.18 1.95 -7.87
N LEU A 166 1.45 2.98 -7.08
CA LEU A 166 1.38 4.38 -7.52
C LEU A 166 2.35 4.65 -8.67
N ARG A 167 3.59 4.12 -8.58
CA ARG A 167 4.57 4.23 -9.67
C ARG A 167 4.11 3.51 -10.94
N SER A 168 3.51 2.34 -10.79
CA SER A 168 2.99 1.58 -11.93
C SER A 168 1.78 2.27 -12.58
N ASN A 169 0.91 2.88 -11.78
CA ASN A 169 -0.20 3.70 -12.25
C ASN A 169 0.29 4.98 -12.97
N GLU A 170 1.38 5.59 -12.49
CA GLU A 170 1.99 6.73 -13.17
C GLU A 170 2.50 6.36 -14.57
N ILE A 171 3.15 5.21 -14.70
CA ILE A 171 3.61 4.69 -16.00
C ILE A 171 2.41 4.41 -16.92
N LEU A 172 1.33 3.85 -16.38
CA LEU A 172 0.07 3.65 -17.12
C LEU A 172 -0.48 4.97 -17.66
N LEU A 173 -0.57 5.99 -16.80
CA LEU A 173 -1.06 7.33 -17.17
C LEU A 173 -0.19 7.95 -18.27
N TYR A 174 1.12 7.83 -18.15
CA TYR A 174 2.06 8.33 -19.16
C TYR A 174 1.85 7.63 -20.51
N ARG A 175 1.70 6.31 -20.53
CA ARG A 175 1.37 5.55 -21.76
C ARG A 175 0.04 5.99 -22.34
N PHE A 176 -0.95 6.24 -21.52
CA PHE A 176 -2.26 6.72 -21.91
C PHE A 176 -2.16 8.09 -22.61
N LYS A 177 -1.40 9.04 -22.05
CA LYS A 177 -1.14 10.35 -22.65
C LYS A 177 -0.36 10.28 -23.98
N SER A 178 0.58 9.37 -24.11
CA SER A 178 1.48 9.28 -25.25
C SER A 178 0.82 8.75 -26.52
N GLN A 179 -0.34 8.13 -26.42
CA GLN A 179 -1.07 7.62 -27.59
C GLN A 179 -1.76 8.76 -28.34
N ARG A 180 -1.24 9.10 -29.53
CA ARG A 180 -1.74 10.22 -30.36
C ARG A 180 -3.23 10.22 -30.61
N LYS A 181 -3.86 9.04 -30.75
CA LYS A 181 -5.32 8.90 -30.97
C LYS A 181 -6.14 9.29 -29.75
N ILE A 182 -5.57 9.17 -28.57
CA ILE A 182 -6.23 9.39 -27.28
C ILE A 182 -6.11 10.86 -26.87
N LYS A 183 -4.98 11.51 -27.17
CA LYS A 183 -4.66 12.87 -26.72
C LYS A 183 -5.72 13.93 -27.08
N ASN A 184 -6.39 13.79 -28.21
CA ASN A 184 -7.40 14.76 -28.67
C ASN A 184 -8.80 14.51 -28.09
N ILE A 185 -8.99 13.41 -27.34
CA ILE A 185 -10.28 13.00 -26.75
C ILE A 185 -10.29 13.25 -25.25
N LEU A 186 -9.11 13.30 -24.62
CA LEU A 186 -9.00 13.49 -23.18
C LEU A 186 -9.38 14.92 -22.77
N GLU A 187 -10.19 15.03 -21.72
CA GLU A 187 -10.47 16.29 -21.06
C GLU A 187 -9.17 16.79 -20.38
N GLU A 188 -8.64 17.92 -20.86
CA GLU A 188 -7.35 18.46 -20.39
C GLU A 188 -7.36 18.75 -18.88
N GLU A 189 -8.42 19.34 -18.36
CA GLU A 189 -8.61 19.65 -16.95
C GLU A 189 -8.63 18.37 -16.09
N LEU A 190 -9.39 17.34 -16.53
CA LEU A 190 -9.44 16.05 -15.82
C LEU A 190 -8.07 15.37 -15.80
N LEU A 191 -7.32 15.44 -16.90
CA LEU A 191 -6.00 14.86 -16.98
C LEU A 191 -5.02 15.56 -16.01
N GLU A 192 -5.08 16.89 -15.92
CA GLU A 192 -4.28 17.68 -14.99
C GLU A 192 -4.62 17.32 -13.53
N ASP A 193 -5.90 17.18 -13.20
CA ASP A 193 -6.36 16.75 -11.88
C ASP A 193 -5.80 15.36 -11.51
N VAL A 194 -5.84 14.40 -12.44
CA VAL A 194 -5.27 13.06 -12.22
C VAL A 194 -3.76 13.14 -11.96
N GLU A 195 -3.03 13.95 -12.72
CA GLU A 195 -1.58 14.12 -12.56
C GLU A 195 -1.23 14.73 -11.21
N ILE A 196 -1.95 15.75 -10.79
CA ILE A 196 -1.75 16.43 -9.50
C ILE A 196 -2.00 15.47 -8.35
N GLU A 197 -3.16 14.81 -8.31
CA GLU A 197 -3.53 13.91 -7.21
C GLU A 197 -2.62 12.67 -7.16
N LEU A 198 -2.27 12.11 -8.32
CA LEU A 198 -1.35 10.97 -8.39
C LEU A 198 0.04 11.35 -7.89
N LYS A 199 0.57 12.49 -8.34
CA LYS A 199 1.87 12.99 -7.89
C LYS A 199 1.87 13.24 -6.39
N GLN A 200 0.82 13.87 -5.86
CA GLN A 200 0.69 14.10 -4.42
C GLN A 200 0.67 12.78 -3.64
N ALA A 201 0.00 11.75 -4.15
CA ALA A 201 -0.02 10.44 -3.50
C ALA A 201 1.36 9.78 -3.51
N ILE A 202 2.10 9.85 -4.63
CA ILE A 202 3.47 9.36 -4.76
C ILE A 202 4.39 10.06 -3.75
N ASP A 203 4.41 11.39 -3.77
CA ASP A 203 5.29 12.20 -2.91
C ASP A 203 4.97 11.94 -1.43
N THR A 204 3.70 11.89 -1.06
CA THR A 204 3.25 11.62 0.31
C THR A 204 3.65 10.22 0.77
N SER A 205 3.50 9.21 -0.09
CA SER A 205 3.88 7.84 0.23
C SER A 205 5.39 7.69 0.43
N HIS A 206 6.21 8.37 -0.40
CA HIS A 206 7.66 8.41 -0.23
C HIS A 206 8.06 9.11 1.08
N ILE A 207 7.49 10.27 1.38
CA ILE A 207 7.78 11.01 2.63
C ILE A 207 7.48 10.12 3.85
N PHE A 208 6.37 9.40 3.85
CA PHE A 208 6.04 8.50 4.97
C PHE A 208 6.98 7.30 5.07
N SER A 209 7.45 6.78 3.93
CA SER A 209 8.47 5.71 3.93
C SER A 209 9.79 6.20 4.51
N ASP A 210 10.22 7.42 4.16
CA ASP A 210 11.46 8.01 4.67
C ASP A 210 11.38 8.30 6.18
N ILE A 211 10.25 8.86 6.64
CA ILE A 211 10.00 9.09 8.06
C ILE A 211 10.06 7.77 8.84
N LEU A 212 9.38 6.75 8.35
CA LEU A 212 9.31 5.45 9.00
C LEU A 212 10.68 4.78 9.09
N SER A 213 11.46 4.81 8.00
CA SER A 213 12.83 4.29 7.98
C SER A 213 13.71 5.02 8.99
N GLY A 214 13.65 6.36 9.03
CA GLY A 214 14.39 7.16 10.02
C GLY A 214 13.99 6.86 11.46
N MET A 215 12.71 6.63 11.72
CA MET A 215 12.22 6.21 13.03
C MET A 215 12.80 4.85 13.42
N MET A 216 12.77 3.86 12.55
CA MET A 216 13.29 2.52 12.82
C MET A 216 14.79 2.54 13.14
N ASP A 217 15.59 3.34 12.42
CA ASP A 217 17.01 3.53 12.67
C ASP A 217 17.25 4.21 14.02
N ALA A 218 16.46 5.23 14.36
CA ALA A 218 16.55 5.89 15.67
C ALA A 218 16.25 4.91 16.82
N TYR A 219 15.21 4.08 16.69
CA TYR A 219 14.87 3.09 17.71
C TYR A 219 15.92 1.98 17.85
N ALA A 220 16.50 1.51 16.75
CA ALA A 220 17.62 0.58 16.81
C ALA A 220 18.79 1.16 17.61
N SER A 221 19.07 2.45 17.43
CA SER A 221 20.10 3.18 18.19
C SER A 221 19.77 3.29 19.68
N VAL A 222 18.52 3.59 20.02
CA VAL A 222 18.05 3.67 21.42
C VAL A 222 18.15 2.30 22.12
N ILE A 223 17.72 1.24 21.44
CA ILE A 223 17.83 -0.15 21.96
C ILE A 223 19.29 -0.49 22.23
N SER A 224 20.19 -0.21 21.28
CA SER A 224 21.62 -0.46 21.44
C SER A 224 22.20 0.31 22.61
N ASN A 225 21.86 1.58 22.80
CA ASN A 225 22.29 2.39 23.89
C ASN A 225 21.79 1.83 25.26
N ASN A 226 20.52 1.43 25.34
CA ASN A 226 19.95 0.83 26.52
C ASN A 226 20.65 -0.48 26.91
N LEU A 227 20.96 -1.33 25.92
CA LEU A 227 21.76 -2.55 26.16
C LEU A 227 23.13 -2.21 26.70
N ASN A 228 23.82 -1.20 26.17
CA ASN A 228 25.12 -0.75 26.66
C ASN A 228 25.04 -0.27 28.12
N VAL A 229 23.99 0.46 28.48
CA VAL A 229 23.77 0.90 29.89
C VAL A 229 23.55 -0.30 30.81
N ILE A 230 22.74 -1.28 30.40
CA ILE A 230 22.51 -2.51 31.18
C ILE A 230 23.82 -3.29 31.35
N MET A 231 24.59 -3.47 30.28
CA MET A 231 25.88 -4.16 30.32
C MET A 231 26.89 -3.46 31.24
N LYS A 232 26.97 -2.13 31.20
CA LYS A 232 27.81 -1.35 32.11
C LYS A 232 27.40 -1.57 33.58
N ARG A 233 26.10 -1.55 33.89
CA ARG A 233 25.60 -1.82 35.25
C ARG A 233 25.93 -3.24 35.70
N LEU A 234 25.69 -4.24 34.83
CA LEU A 234 26.01 -5.64 35.16
C LEU A 234 27.50 -5.85 35.41
N THR A 235 28.36 -5.28 34.56
CA THR A 235 29.82 -5.32 34.74
C THR A 235 30.24 -4.67 36.05
N SER A 236 29.70 -3.50 36.39
CA SER A 236 30.00 -2.81 37.65
C SER A 236 29.61 -3.66 38.87
N ILE A 237 28.41 -4.26 38.86
CA ILE A 237 27.94 -5.15 39.93
C ILE A 237 28.87 -6.37 40.06
N SER A 238 29.25 -6.97 38.90
CA SER A 238 30.16 -8.12 38.89
C SER A 238 31.52 -7.80 39.52
N ILE A 239 32.09 -6.63 39.18
CA ILE A 239 33.37 -6.17 39.76
C ILE A 239 33.24 -5.95 41.30
N ILE A 240 32.15 -5.29 41.75
CA ILE A 240 31.89 -5.04 43.15
C ILE A 240 31.79 -6.36 43.95
N LEU A 241 31.17 -7.40 43.38
CA LEU A 241 31.07 -8.72 44.03
C LEU A 241 32.39 -9.52 43.98
N MET A 242 33.21 -9.29 42.93
CA MET A 242 34.46 -10.01 42.74
C MET A 242 35.52 -9.65 43.85
N ILE A 243 35.59 -8.39 44.26
CA ILE A 243 36.56 -7.92 45.21
C ILE A 243 36.40 -8.62 46.60
N PRO A 244 35.21 -8.62 47.24
CA PRO A 244 35.00 -9.37 48.48
C PRO A 244 35.27 -10.87 48.34
N THR A 245 34.86 -11.46 47.18
CA THR A 245 35.09 -12.88 46.90
C THR A 245 36.58 -13.20 46.81
N LEU A 246 37.36 -12.33 46.15
CA LEU A 246 38.82 -12.48 46.10
C LEU A 246 39.44 -12.43 47.49
N ILE A 247 39.06 -11.46 48.33
CA ILE A 247 39.53 -11.32 49.68
C ILE A 247 39.19 -12.58 50.52
N ALA A 248 37.93 -13.01 50.49
CA ALA A 248 37.48 -14.21 51.20
C ALA A 248 38.23 -15.47 50.72
N SER A 249 38.53 -15.58 49.43
CA SER A 249 39.27 -16.68 48.84
C SER A 249 40.73 -16.71 49.34
N ILE A 250 41.39 -15.56 49.47
CA ILE A 250 42.75 -15.44 49.99
C ILE A 250 42.78 -15.89 51.45
N TYR A 251 41.81 -15.43 52.25
CA TYR A 251 41.76 -15.83 53.69
C TYR A 251 41.31 -17.27 53.91
N GLY A 252 40.60 -17.87 52.94
CA GLY A 252 40.16 -19.26 52.94
C GLY A 252 41.23 -20.27 52.47
N MET A 253 42.37 -19.81 51.98
CA MET A 253 43.44 -20.68 51.52
C MET A 253 44.20 -21.25 52.75
N ASN A 254 44.47 -22.59 52.77
CA ASN A 254 45.32 -23.29 53.79
C ASN A 254 46.80 -23.00 53.59
N VAL A 255 47.18 -21.74 53.53
CA VAL A 255 48.61 -21.30 53.54
C VAL A 255 48.90 -20.67 54.85
N THR A 256 50.09 -20.89 55.35
CA THR A 256 50.63 -20.22 56.59
C THR A 256 50.73 -18.71 56.28
N ASN A 257 49.67 -17.97 56.65
CA ASN A 257 49.64 -16.53 56.50
C ASN A 257 50.40 -15.89 57.66
N HIS A 258 51.52 -15.28 57.37
CA HIS A 258 52.24 -14.37 58.30
C HIS A 258 51.76 -12.91 58.05
N LEU A 259 50.42 -12.66 57.94
CA LEU A 259 49.86 -11.34 57.94
C LEU A 259 49.20 -11.02 59.26
#